data_a8b94b0a20c38d86a52b827dcdce7bad
#
_entry.id   a8b94b0a20c38d86a52b827dcdce7bad
#
_cell.length_a   1.000
_cell.length_b   1.000
_cell.length_c   1.000
_cell.angle_alpha   90.00
_cell.angle_beta   90.00
_cell.angle_gamma   90.00
#
_symmetry.space_group_name_H-M   'P 1'
#
loop_
_entity.id
_entity.type
_entity.pdbx_description
1 polymer ?
#
loop_
_entity_poly.entity_id
_entity_poly.type
_entity_poly.pdbx_seq_one_letter_code
_entity_poly.pdbx_strand_id
1 'polypeptide(L)'
;MPTPARTIYRDSLNFYKNEQRSIITLSAVLAVILAVIYLLIGPNAQESQIINDFIINFQKTRFADVSPAELEAMNNSVIGVFQKVLMVYVFELFQQSILVLVILMLAMALSAGHNVTLNQTFNASLPRLPKMFLLILLCSILISAGFMLIIPGIILLVGFALAPVVLVRQQSIGSAIRLGWKMGFGESGALIPALGIWILLQFGIGFLSNITGELPNMIHKFLYSFLKNITSAWMIIYLFRLFMLT
;
A
#
# COMPACT_ATOMS: atom_id res chain seq x y z
N MET A 1 30.09 5.39 9.14
CA MET A 1 29.34 4.98 10.35
C MET A 1 27.88 4.87 9.94
N PRO A 2 27.16 3.80 10.29
CA PRO A 2 25.73 3.71 9.96
C PRO A 2 24.99 4.81 10.70
N THR A 3 24.13 5.52 9.96
CA THR A 3 23.33 6.61 10.53
C THR A 3 22.36 6.02 11.54
N PRO A 4 22.30 6.50 12.79
CA PRO A 4 21.42 5.91 13.78
C PRO A 4 19.95 6.03 13.33
N ALA A 5 19.21 4.94 13.36
CA ALA A 5 17.79 4.86 12.99
C ALA A 5 16.93 5.98 13.65
N ARG A 6 17.31 6.39 14.86
CA ARG A 6 16.68 7.50 15.59
C ARG A 6 16.77 8.84 14.85
N THR A 7 17.87 9.12 14.16
CA THR A 7 18.05 10.37 13.40
C THR A 7 17.12 10.37 12.19
N ILE A 8 17.08 9.26 11.44
CA ILE A 8 16.19 9.10 10.27
C ILE A 8 14.73 9.26 10.69
N TYR A 9 14.34 8.62 11.79
CA TYR A 9 12.99 8.72 12.34
C TYR A 9 12.61 10.17 12.68
N ARG A 10 13.47 10.89 13.41
CA ARG A 10 13.25 12.29 13.77
C ARG A 10 13.14 13.20 12.55
N ASP A 11 14.04 13.03 11.58
CA ASP A 11 14.05 13.83 10.36
C ASP A 11 12.80 13.56 9.49
N SER A 12 12.36 12.30 9.43
CA SER A 12 11.12 11.92 8.74
C SER A 12 9.89 12.53 9.40
N LEU A 13 9.82 12.53 10.73
CA LEU A 13 8.73 13.18 11.48
C LEU A 13 8.73 14.70 11.30
N ASN A 14 9.89 15.34 11.33
CA ASN A 14 10.00 16.79 11.12
C ASN A 14 9.54 17.16 9.71
N PHE A 15 9.99 16.40 8.68
CA PHE A 15 9.51 16.60 7.31
C PHE A 15 8.00 16.42 7.22
N TYR A 16 7.48 15.34 7.80
CA TYR A 16 6.03 15.07 7.82
C TYR A 16 5.24 16.22 8.47
N LYS A 17 5.70 16.76 9.59
CA LYS A 17 5.06 17.89 10.27
C LYS A 17 5.09 19.15 9.43
N ASN A 18 6.21 19.44 8.76
CA ASN A 18 6.34 20.62 7.93
C ASN A 18 5.43 20.56 6.70
N GLU A 19 5.25 19.37 6.13
CA GLU A 19 4.45 19.14 4.92
C GLU A 19 3.07 18.51 5.22
N GLN A 20 2.65 18.52 6.48
CA GLN A 20 1.41 17.86 6.91
C GLN A 20 0.18 18.30 6.09
N ARG A 21 0.10 19.58 5.69
CA ARG A 21 -1.03 20.09 4.89
C ARG A 21 -1.09 19.41 3.53
N SER A 22 0.04 19.31 2.83
CA SER A 22 0.15 18.64 1.53
C SER A 22 -0.18 17.15 1.64
N ILE A 23 0.35 16.49 2.68
CA ILE A 23 0.16 15.06 2.91
C ILE A 23 -1.29 14.74 3.26
N ILE A 24 -1.90 15.51 4.17
CA ILE A 24 -3.31 15.33 4.58
C ILE A 24 -4.24 15.57 3.39
N THR A 25 -4.00 16.65 2.61
CA THR A 25 -4.82 16.95 1.43
C THR A 25 -4.74 15.83 0.39
N LEU A 26 -3.54 15.37 0.04
CA LEU A 26 -3.36 14.26 -0.90
C LEU A 26 -4.03 12.99 -0.39
N SER A 27 -3.80 12.63 0.88
CA SER A 27 -4.38 11.44 1.50
C SER A 27 -5.90 11.48 1.53
N ALA A 28 -6.49 12.64 1.82
CA ALA A 28 -7.95 12.81 1.85
C ALA A 28 -8.56 12.70 0.45
N VAL A 29 -7.98 13.39 -0.54
CA VAL A 29 -8.47 13.32 -1.94
C VAL A 29 -8.43 11.88 -2.45
N LEU A 30 -7.31 11.18 -2.26
CA LEU A 30 -7.18 9.79 -2.67
C LEU A 30 -8.16 8.88 -1.92
N ALA A 31 -8.38 9.11 -0.63
CA ALA A 31 -9.33 8.33 0.17
C ALA A 31 -10.79 8.54 -0.30
N VAL A 32 -11.18 9.77 -0.66
CA VAL A 32 -12.50 10.04 -1.25
C VAL A 32 -12.67 9.30 -2.57
N ILE A 33 -11.67 9.37 -3.46
CA ILE A 33 -11.72 8.68 -4.76
C ILE A 33 -11.91 7.17 -4.56
N LEU A 34 -11.14 6.55 -3.65
CA LEU A 34 -11.28 5.11 -3.39
C LEU A 34 -12.61 4.75 -2.75
N ALA A 35 -13.13 5.57 -1.83
CA ALA A 35 -14.45 5.36 -1.23
C ALA A 35 -15.57 5.41 -2.28
N VAL A 36 -15.49 6.34 -3.24
CA VAL A 36 -16.43 6.43 -4.36
C VAL A 36 -16.30 5.21 -5.28
N ILE A 37 -15.08 4.79 -5.63
CA ILE A 37 -14.85 3.59 -6.44
C ILE A 37 -15.44 2.36 -5.75
N TYR A 38 -15.21 2.22 -4.44
CA TYR A 38 -15.78 1.11 -3.66
C TYR A 38 -17.31 1.12 -3.68
N LEU A 39 -17.93 2.30 -3.60
CA LEU A 39 -19.39 2.45 -3.67
C LEU A 39 -19.94 2.01 -5.03
N LEU A 40 -19.21 2.32 -6.12
CA LEU A 40 -19.68 2.06 -7.49
C LEU A 40 -19.48 0.60 -7.92
N ILE A 41 -18.35 -0.01 -7.57
CA ILE A 41 -17.94 -1.32 -8.09
C ILE A 41 -17.59 -2.34 -7.00
N GLY A 42 -17.51 -1.92 -5.73
CA GLY A 42 -17.20 -2.82 -4.62
C GLY A 42 -18.31 -3.81 -4.32
N PRO A 43 -18.02 -4.89 -3.61
CA PRO A 43 -19.01 -5.86 -3.19
C PRO A 43 -20.00 -5.21 -2.20
N ASN A 44 -21.28 -5.50 -2.38
CA ASN A 44 -22.31 -5.12 -1.40
C ASN A 44 -22.30 -6.04 -0.17
N ALA A 45 -23.17 -5.77 0.82
CA ALA A 45 -23.22 -6.54 2.06
C ALA A 45 -23.53 -8.03 1.83
N GLN A 46 -24.45 -8.34 0.91
CA GLN A 46 -24.81 -9.73 0.57
C GLN A 46 -23.65 -10.44 -0.13
N GLU A 47 -23.01 -9.80 -1.08
CA GLU A 47 -21.83 -10.33 -1.77
C GLU A 47 -20.63 -10.55 -0.81
N SER A 48 -20.45 -9.68 0.17
CA SER A 48 -19.44 -9.87 1.22
C SER A 48 -19.75 -11.08 2.11
N GLN A 49 -21.01 -11.36 2.38
CA GLN A 49 -21.44 -12.58 3.09
C GLN A 49 -21.14 -13.85 2.28
N ILE A 50 -21.37 -13.84 0.97
CA ILE A 50 -21.03 -14.97 0.08
C ILE A 50 -19.56 -15.36 0.22
N ILE A 51 -18.65 -14.37 0.24
CA ILE A 51 -17.20 -14.64 0.44
C ILE A 51 -16.93 -15.23 1.82
N ASN A 52 -17.53 -14.65 2.87
CA ASN A 52 -17.33 -15.14 4.24
C ASN A 52 -17.84 -16.57 4.39
N ASP A 53 -19.03 -16.86 3.88
CA ASP A 53 -19.63 -18.20 3.91
C ASP A 53 -18.79 -19.19 3.11
N PHE A 54 -18.25 -18.78 1.95
CA PHE A 54 -17.32 -19.59 1.17
C PHE A 54 -16.06 -19.92 1.97
N ILE A 55 -15.42 -18.93 2.60
CA ILE A 55 -14.20 -19.14 3.40
C ILE A 55 -14.50 -20.07 4.59
N ILE A 56 -15.61 -19.86 5.29
CA ILE A 56 -16.01 -20.68 6.44
C ILE A 56 -16.31 -22.12 6.01
N ASN A 57 -17.04 -22.30 4.91
CA ASN A 57 -17.38 -23.61 4.37
C ASN A 57 -16.13 -24.33 3.84
N PHE A 58 -15.25 -23.61 3.14
CA PHE A 58 -13.96 -24.15 2.68
C PHE A 58 -13.09 -24.68 3.83
N GLN A 59 -13.15 -24.03 5.00
CA GLN A 59 -12.42 -24.50 6.19
C GLN A 59 -13.09 -25.68 6.90
N LYS A 60 -14.43 -25.77 6.82
CA LYS A 60 -15.21 -26.79 7.55
C LYS A 60 -15.47 -28.05 6.73
N THR A 61 -15.67 -27.92 5.43
CA THR A 61 -16.09 -29.02 4.57
C THR A 61 -14.86 -29.67 3.92
N ARG A 62 -14.65 -30.95 4.21
CA ARG A 62 -13.82 -31.77 3.30
C ARG A 62 -14.59 -31.83 1.98
N PHE A 63 -13.96 -31.45 0.88
CA PHE A 63 -14.54 -31.41 -0.49
C PHE A 63 -15.31 -32.69 -0.91
N ALA A 64 -15.22 -33.76 -0.13
CA ALA A 64 -15.87 -35.04 -0.39
C ALA A 64 -17.39 -35.03 -0.21
N ASP A 65 -17.95 -34.04 0.49
CA ASP A 65 -19.37 -34.06 0.91
C ASP A 65 -20.27 -33.06 0.14
N VAL A 66 -19.72 -32.33 -0.85
CA VAL A 66 -20.47 -31.32 -1.63
C VAL A 66 -20.79 -31.89 -3.01
N SER A 67 -22.06 -31.82 -3.42
CA SER A 67 -22.45 -32.28 -4.76
C SER A 67 -21.82 -31.43 -5.88
N PRO A 68 -21.53 -32.00 -7.05
CA PRO A 68 -20.95 -31.24 -8.17
C PRO A 68 -21.78 -30.02 -8.60
N ALA A 69 -23.10 -30.09 -8.51
CA ALA A 69 -24.01 -28.99 -8.85
C ALA A 69 -23.93 -27.82 -7.83
N GLU A 70 -23.82 -28.14 -6.54
CA GLU A 70 -23.64 -27.15 -5.48
C GLU A 70 -22.27 -26.47 -5.59
N LEU A 71 -21.23 -27.23 -5.93
CA LEU A 71 -19.89 -26.69 -6.20
C LEU A 71 -19.90 -25.72 -7.38
N GLU A 72 -20.60 -26.04 -8.46
CA GLU A 72 -20.69 -25.18 -9.63
C GLU A 72 -21.49 -23.91 -9.35
N ALA A 73 -22.62 -23.98 -8.66
CA ALA A 73 -23.42 -22.83 -8.28
C ALA A 73 -22.66 -21.90 -7.32
N MET A 74 -21.98 -22.46 -6.33
CA MET A 74 -21.14 -21.73 -5.39
C MET A 74 -19.95 -21.07 -6.09
N ASN A 75 -19.29 -21.77 -7.01
CA ASN A 75 -18.15 -21.26 -7.78
C ASN A 75 -18.58 -20.07 -8.66
N ASN A 76 -19.71 -20.14 -9.34
CA ASN A 76 -20.19 -19.07 -10.21
C ASN A 76 -20.54 -17.79 -9.42
N SER A 77 -21.16 -17.92 -8.23
CA SER A 77 -21.46 -16.78 -7.37
C SER A 77 -20.20 -16.14 -6.80
N VAL A 78 -19.24 -16.94 -6.37
CA VAL A 78 -17.96 -16.47 -5.80
C VAL A 78 -17.08 -15.77 -6.84
N ILE A 79 -17.03 -16.29 -8.08
CA ILE A 79 -16.23 -15.69 -9.17
C ILE A 79 -16.66 -14.24 -9.43
N GLY A 80 -17.96 -13.97 -9.52
CA GLY A 80 -18.46 -12.61 -9.74
C GLY A 80 -18.07 -11.62 -8.64
N VAL A 81 -18.15 -12.06 -7.37
CA VAL A 81 -17.75 -11.23 -6.24
C VAL A 81 -16.23 -11.06 -6.19
N PHE A 82 -15.48 -12.12 -6.46
CA PHE A 82 -14.01 -12.08 -6.52
C PHE A 82 -13.49 -11.10 -7.59
N GLN A 83 -14.14 -11.04 -8.75
CA GLN A 83 -13.81 -10.05 -9.79
C GLN A 83 -13.98 -8.61 -9.29
N LYS A 84 -15.06 -8.29 -8.56
CA LYS A 84 -15.26 -6.96 -7.94
C LYS A 84 -14.16 -6.63 -6.92
N VAL A 85 -13.84 -7.58 -6.05
CA VAL A 85 -12.76 -7.42 -5.06
C VAL A 85 -11.43 -7.17 -5.76
N LEU A 86 -11.12 -7.93 -6.82
CA LEU A 86 -9.90 -7.76 -7.60
C LEU A 86 -9.84 -6.39 -8.27
N MET A 87 -10.96 -5.90 -8.85
CA MET A 87 -11.03 -4.56 -9.44
C MET A 87 -10.74 -3.49 -8.39
N VAL A 88 -11.39 -3.53 -7.23
CA VAL A 88 -11.14 -2.59 -6.14
C VAL A 88 -9.68 -2.63 -5.71
N TYR A 89 -9.09 -3.83 -5.57
CA TYR A 89 -7.68 -4.00 -5.22
C TYR A 89 -6.72 -3.37 -6.24
N VAL A 90 -7.00 -3.53 -7.53
CA VAL A 90 -6.21 -2.88 -8.59
C VAL A 90 -6.29 -1.35 -8.49
N PHE A 91 -7.49 -0.79 -8.23
CA PHE A 91 -7.63 0.65 -8.00
C PHE A 91 -6.90 1.11 -6.73
N GLU A 92 -6.90 0.31 -5.68
CA GLU A 92 -6.13 0.60 -4.46
C GLU A 92 -4.63 0.65 -4.74
N LEU A 93 -4.09 -0.29 -5.51
CA LEU A 93 -2.68 -0.28 -5.92
C LEU A 93 -2.35 0.92 -6.82
N PHE A 94 -3.26 1.30 -7.71
CA PHE A 94 -3.10 2.48 -8.55
C PHE A 94 -3.06 3.75 -7.70
N GLN A 95 -3.99 3.91 -6.76
CA GLN A 95 -4.00 5.00 -5.78
C GLN A 95 -2.72 5.03 -4.95
N GLN A 96 -2.26 3.88 -4.46
CA GLN A 96 -1.01 3.76 -3.71
C GLN A 96 0.19 4.21 -4.55
N SER A 97 0.17 3.93 -5.85
CA SER A 97 1.22 4.36 -6.78
C SER A 97 1.27 5.88 -6.94
N ILE A 98 0.11 6.53 -6.96
CA ILE A 98 0.02 7.99 -6.96
C ILE A 98 0.58 8.55 -5.64
N LEU A 99 0.14 8.01 -4.50
CA LEU A 99 0.60 8.46 -3.18
C LEU A 99 2.13 8.37 -3.08
N VAL A 100 2.68 7.19 -3.38
CA VAL A 100 4.13 6.94 -3.31
C VAL A 100 4.89 7.91 -4.21
N LEU A 101 4.47 8.04 -5.46
CA LEU A 101 5.18 8.85 -6.45
C LEU A 101 5.13 10.34 -6.11
N VAL A 102 3.96 10.86 -5.75
CA VAL A 102 3.79 12.29 -5.40
C VAL A 102 4.57 12.64 -4.13
N ILE A 103 4.50 11.81 -3.09
CA ILE A 103 5.26 12.05 -1.85
C ILE A 103 6.77 11.99 -2.10
N LEU A 104 7.25 11.03 -2.89
CA LEU A 104 8.68 10.94 -3.23
C LEU A 104 9.16 12.14 -4.02
N MET A 105 8.39 12.58 -5.02
CA MET A 105 8.76 13.74 -5.82
C MET A 105 8.70 15.03 -5.02
N LEU A 106 7.72 15.18 -4.12
CA LEU A 106 7.64 16.29 -3.19
C LEU A 106 8.87 16.31 -2.27
N ALA A 107 9.22 15.18 -1.68
CA ALA A 107 10.36 15.05 -0.80
C ALA A 107 11.69 15.34 -1.52
N MET A 108 11.83 14.88 -2.77
CA MET A 108 13.02 15.18 -3.60
C MET A 108 13.13 16.66 -3.92
N ALA A 109 12.07 17.31 -4.37
CA ALA A 109 12.07 18.72 -4.76
C ALA A 109 12.39 19.63 -3.57
N LEU A 110 11.74 19.40 -2.42
CA LEU A 110 11.98 20.18 -1.20
C LEU A 110 13.38 19.95 -0.62
N SER A 111 13.90 18.70 -0.70
CA SER A 111 15.26 18.41 -0.27
C SER A 111 16.32 19.04 -1.19
N ALA A 112 15.98 19.34 -2.44
CA ALA A 112 16.83 20.10 -3.37
C ALA A 112 16.68 21.65 -3.22
N GLY A 113 15.89 22.12 -2.25
CA GLY A 113 15.67 23.54 -2.00
C GLY A 113 14.64 24.21 -2.94
N HIS A 114 13.89 23.44 -3.71
CA HIS A 114 12.86 23.97 -4.59
C HIS A 114 11.53 24.15 -3.84
N ASN A 115 10.96 25.34 -3.91
CA ASN A 115 9.61 25.58 -3.42
C ASN A 115 8.59 25.10 -4.46
N VAL A 116 7.98 23.95 -4.21
CA VAL A 116 6.99 23.34 -5.11
C VAL A 116 5.64 23.17 -4.41
N THR A 117 4.57 23.37 -5.16
CA THR A 117 3.21 23.09 -4.69
C THR A 117 2.83 21.62 -4.95
N LEU A 118 1.82 21.12 -4.21
CA LEU A 118 1.29 19.78 -4.43
C LEU A 118 0.83 19.56 -5.88
N ASN A 119 0.16 20.55 -6.49
CA ASN A 119 -0.30 20.50 -7.88
C ASN A 119 0.85 20.37 -8.88
N GLN A 120 1.91 21.17 -8.70
CA GLN A 120 3.09 21.08 -9.56
C GLN A 120 3.75 19.70 -9.44
N THR A 121 3.87 19.19 -8.21
CA THR A 121 4.43 17.87 -7.95
C THR A 121 3.58 16.77 -8.55
N PHE A 122 2.26 16.85 -8.43
CA PHE A 122 1.32 15.89 -9.02
C PHE A 122 1.46 15.84 -10.55
N ASN A 123 1.42 17.00 -11.21
CA ASN A 123 1.56 17.07 -12.67
C ASN A 123 2.92 16.53 -13.15
N ALA A 124 4.00 16.84 -12.43
CA ALA A 124 5.32 16.31 -12.73
C ALA A 124 5.45 14.79 -12.50
N SER A 125 4.55 14.21 -11.69
CA SER A 125 4.50 12.77 -11.40
C SER A 125 3.83 11.95 -12.51
N LEU A 126 2.85 12.51 -13.23
CA LEU A 126 2.01 11.80 -14.18
C LEU A 126 2.79 10.97 -15.23
N PRO A 127 3.86 11.48 -15.87
CA PRO A 127 4.61 10.70 -16.87
C PRO A 127 5.31 9.45 -16.29
N ARG A 128 5.58 9.44 -15.00
CA ARG A 128 6.27 8.34 -14.31
C ARG A 128 5.29 7.33 -13.66
N LEU A 129 4.01 7.69 -13.59
CA LEU A 129 2.98 6.90 -12.93
C LEU A 129 2.83 5.48 -13.49
N PRO A 130 2.83 5.23 -14.81
CA PRO A 130 2.69 3.87 -15.34
C PRO A 130 3.83 2.94 -14.87
N LYS A 131 5.07 3.45 -14.82
CA LYS A 131 6.21 2.66 -14.34
C LYS A 131 6.12 2.38 -12.85
N MET A 132 5.69 3.36 -12.05
CA MET A 132 5.50 3.21 -10.62
C MET A 132 4.38 2.21 -10.32
N PHE A 133 3.27 2.31 -11.03
CA PHE A 133 2.16 1.36 -10.90
C PHE A 133 2.60 -0.07 -11.21
N LEU A 134 3.32 -0.28 -12.31
CA LEU A 134 3.82 -1.60 -12.68
C LEU A 134 4.80 -2.17 -11.64
N LEU A 135 5.68 -1.33 -11.08
CA LEU A 135 6.58 -1.75 -10.01
C LEU A 135 5.80 -2.16 -8.76
N ILE A 136 4.85 -1.31 -8.30
CA ILE A 136 4.06 -1.60 -7.10
C ILE A 136 3.20 -2.84 -7.30
N LEU A 137 2.57 -3.00 -8.45
CA LEU A 137 1.79 -4.18 -8.80
C LEU A 137 2.64 -5.45 -8.72
N LEU A 138 3.81 -5.45 -9.36
CA LEU A 138 4.73 -6.58 -9.34
C LEU A 138 5.20 -6.91 -7.92
N CYS A 139 5.65 -5.91 -7.17
CA CYS A 139 6.10 -6.10 -5.79
C CYS A 139 4.95 -6.60 -4.90
N SER A 140 3.74 -6.06 -5.04
CA SER A 140 2.58 -6.47 -4.25
C SER A 140 2.19 -7.93 -4.51
N ILE A 141 2.19 -8.37 -5.76
CA ILE A 141 1.92 -9.79 -6.11
C ILE A 141 2.97 -10.71 -5.47
N LEU A 142 4.25 -10.37 -5.62
CA LEU A 142 5.34 -11.19 -5.08
C LEU A 142 5.34 -11.23 -3.54
N ILE A 143 5.12 -10.08 -2.89
CA ILE A 143 5.03 -9.99 -1.42
C ILE A 143 3.82 -10.78 -0.92
N SER A 144 2.65 -10.62 -1.54
CA SER A 144 1.44 -11.36 -1.16
C SER A 144 1.61 -12.87 -1.32
N ALA A 145 2.19 -13.32 -2.43
CA ALA A 145 2.54 -14.74 -2.62
C ALA A 145 3.56 -15.23 -1.58
N GLY A 146 4.55 -14.39 -1.24
CA GLY A 146 5.53 -14.70 -0.20
C GLY A 146 4.91 -14.83 1.19
N PHE A 147 3.90 -14.02 1.52
CA PHE A 147 3.20 -14.09 2.82
C PHE A 147 2.37 -15.36 3.01
N MET A 148 2.07 -16.11 1.97
CA MET A 148 1.50 -17.47 2.13
C MET A 148 2.43 -18.38 2.96
N LEU A 149 3.73 -18.12 2.94
CA LEU A 149 4.74 -18.85 3.71
C LEU A 149 5.35 -18.01 4.85
N ILE A 150 4.82 -16.83 5.13
CA ILE A 150 5.23 -15.83 6.15
C ILE A 150 6.67 -15.35 5.96
N ILE A 151 7.69 -16.22 6.16
CA ILE A 151 9.12 -15.85 6.09
C ILE A 151 9.52 -15.28 4.73
N PRO A 152 9.22 -15.91 3.57
CA PRO A 152 9.50 -15.31 2.28
C PRO A 152 8.83 -13.96 2.06
N GLY A 153 7.61 -13.76 2.59
CA GLY A 153 6.90 -12.48 2.52
C GLY A 153 7.66 -11.36 3.22
N ILE A 154 8.21 -11.62 4.41
CA ILE A 154 9.02 -10.65 5.15
C ILE A 154 10.32 -10.33 4.38
N ILE A 155 10.99 -11.34 3.83
CA ILE A 155 12.21 -11.18 3.02
C ILE A 155 11.93 -10.30 1.80
N LEU A 156 10.85 -10.58 1.06
CA LEU A 156 10.44 -9.80 -0.10
C LEU A 156 10.05 -8.38 0.26
N LEU A 157 9.36 -8.17 1.37
CA LEU A 157 8.99 -6.85 1.86
C LEU A 157 10.23 -5.98 2.15
N VAL A 158 11.22 -6.53 2.86
CA VAL A 158 12.49 -5.84 3.13
C VAL A 158 13.25 -5.55 1.84
N GLY A 159 13.35 -6.55 0.95
CA GLY A 159 14.06 -6.42 -0.33
C GLY A 159 13.45 -5.38 -1.27
N PHE A 160 12.13 -5.26 -1.31
CA PHE A 160 11.44 -4.34 -2.23
C PHE A 160 11.10 -2.98 -1.63
N ALA A 161 11.26 -2.78 -0.32
CA ALA A 161 10.85 -1.55 0.35
C ALA A 161 11.46 -0.29 -0.28
N LEU A 162 12.73 -0.32 -0.69
CA LEU A 162 13.44 0.80 -1.30
C LEU A 162 13.28 0.89 -2.83
N ALA A 163 12.71 -0.12 -3.49
CA ALA A 163 12.57 -0.14 -4.94
C ALA A 163 11.79 1.07 -5.52
N PRO A 164 10.67 1.54 -4.91
CA PRO A 164 9.98 2.74 -5.39
C PRO A 164 10.86 4.00 -5.35
N VAL A 165 11.67 4.17 -4.29
CA VAL A 165 12.57 5.32 -4.14
C VAL A 165 13.64 5.30 -5.23
N VAL A 166 14.23 4.14 -5.47
CA VAL A 166 15.24 3.93 -6.53
C VAL A 166 14.64 4.18 -7.91
N LEU A 167 13.39 3.73 -8.16
CA LEU A 167 12.73 3.90 -9.46
C LEU A 167 12.61 5.37 -9.86
N VAL A 168 12.27 6.24 -8.91
CA VAL A 168 12.14 7.68 -9.20
C VAL A 168 13.45 8.28 -9.69
N ARG A 169 14.60 7.77 -9.26
CA ARG A 169 15.94 8.22 -9.69
C ARG A 169 16.43 7.52 -10.97
N GLN A 170 16.31 6.20 -11.05
CA GLN A 170 16.93 5.40 -12.12
C GLN A 170 16.04 5.13 -13.33
N GLN A 171 14.73 5.36 -13.21
CA GLN A 171 13.72 5.21 -14.26
C GLN A 171 13.56 3.81 -14.90
N SER A 172 14.31 2.80 -14.43
CA SER A 172 14.22 1.40 -14.89
C SER A 172 13.75 0.49 -13.77
N ILE A 173 12.70 -0.32 -14.04
CA ILE A 173 12.09 -1.22 -13.05
C ILE A 173 13.09 -2.30 -12.61
N GLY A 174 13.81 -2.91 -13.55
CA GLY A 174 14.77 -3.96 -13.22
C GLY A 174 15.92 -3.46 -12.35
N SER A 175 16.47 -2.27 -12.65
CA SER A 175 17.51 -1.66 -11.80
C SER A 175 16.96 -1.24 -10.45
N ALA A 176 15.72 -0.75 -10.39
CA ALA A 176 15.07 -0.36 -9.14
C ALA A 176 14.90 -1.56 -8.20
N ILE A 177 14.45 -2.69 -8.71
CA ILE A 177 14.33 -3.94 -7.94
C ILE A 177 15.70 -4.39 -7.45
N ARG A 178 16.69 -4.50 -8.35
CA ARG A 178 18.01 -5.02 -8.01
C ARG A 178 18.73 -4.16 -6.99
N LEU A 179 18.71 -2.84 -7.17
CA LEU A 179 19.37 -1.91 -6.25
C LEU A 179 18.57 -1.76 -4.95
N GLY A 180 17.24 -1.69 -5.03
CA GLY A 180 16.36 -1.68 -3.87
C GLY A 180 16.58 -2.89 -2.97
N TRP A 181 16.74 -4.07 -3.57
CA TRP A 181 17.07 -5.31 -2.87
C TRP A 181 18.41 -5.22 -2.13
N LYS A 182 19.47 -4.81 -2.85
CA LYS A 182 20.80 -4.65 -2.25
C LYS A 182 20.79 -3.66 -1.09
N MET A 183 20.14 -2.51 -1.26
CA MET A 183 20.07 -1.46 -0.24
C MET A 183 19.17 -1.88 0.93
N GLY A 184 18.04 -2.54 0.68
CA GLY A 184 17.11 -3.01 1.70
C GLY A 184 17.79 -3.94 2.71
N PHE A 185 18.60 -4.88 2.24
CA PHE A 185 19.39 -5.75 3.13
C PHE A 185 20.62 -5.06 3.71
N GLY A 186 21.26 -4.13 2.98
CA GLY A 186 22.38 -3.34 3.49
C GLY A 186 21.98 -2.45 4.67
N GLU A 187 20.78 -1.91 4.66
CA GLU A 187 20.25 -1.02 5.70
C GLU A 187 19.18 -1.68 6.58
N SER A 188 19.19 -3.00 6.66
CA SER A 188 18.20 -3.79 7.40
C SER A 188 18.07 -3.37 8.88
N GLY A 189 19.16 -2.94 9.51
CA GLY A 189 19.16 -2.46 10.90
C GLY A 189 18.27 -1.23 11.14
N ALA A 190 18.16 -0.33 10.16
CA ALA A 190 17.26 0.83 10.23
C ALA A 190 15.88 0.53 9.59
N LEU A 191 15.84 -0.30 8.55
CA LEU A 191 14.65 -0.60 7.78
C LEU A 191 13.68 -1.52 8.50
N ILE A 192 14.15 -2.64 9.09
CA ILE A 192 13.27 -3.64 9.73
C ILE A 192 12.46 -3.06 10.88
N PRO A 193 13.03 -2.28 11.83
CA PRO A 193 12.21 -1.66 12.87
C PRO A 193 11.15 -0.71 12.34
N ALA A 194 11.46 0.08 11.30
CA ALA A 194 10.51 1.01 10.70
C ALA A 194 9.37 0.27 9.98
N LEU A 195 9.69 -0.80 9.23
CA LEU A 195 8.70 -1.69 8.62
C LEU A 195 7.82 -2.36 9.68
N GLY A 196 8.42 -2.81 10.78
CA GLY A 196 7.67 -3.39 11.91
C GLY A 196 6.65 -2.42 12.50
N ILE A 197 7.05 -1.17 12.76
CA ILE A 197 6.15 -0.12 13.25
C ILE A 197 5.05 0.15 12.22
N TRP A 198 5.39 0.27 10.94
CA TRP A 198 4.41 0.51 9.89
C TRP A 198 3.40 -0.64 9.77
N ILE A 199 3.85 -1.89 9.81
CA ILE A 199 2.98 -3.07 9.80
C ILE A 199 2.03 -3.04 11.00
N LEU A 200 2.54 -2.78 12.20
CA LEU A 200 1.70 -2.68 13.40
C LEU A 200 0.63 -1.58 13.28
N LEU A 201 0.99 -0.43 12.70
CA LEU A 201 0.02 0.64 12.41
C LEU A 201 -1.04 0.19 11.40
N GLN A 202 -0.66 -0.54 10.34
CA GLN A 202 -1.62 -1.08 9.35
C GLN A 202 -2.57 -2.11 9.99
N PHE A 203 -2.05 -2.98 10.86
CA PHE A 203 -2.90 -3.91 11.64
C PHE A 203 -3.84 -3.16 12.58
N GLY A 204 -3.36 -2.14 13.28
CA GLY A 204 -4.19 -1.29 14.14
C GLY A 204 -5.32 -0.60 13.38
N ILE A 205 -5.03 -0.07 12.18
CA ILE A 205 -6.05 0.52 11.29
C ILE A 205 -7.06 -0.54 10.83
N GLY A 206 -6.61 -1.74 10.47
CA GLY A 206 -7.47 -2.86 10.13
C GLY A 206 -8.39 -3.27 11.29
N PHE A 207 -7.85 -3.30 12.51
CA PHE A 207 -8.65 -3.58 13.71
C PHE A 207 -9.69 -2.49 13.99
N LEU A 208 -9.31 -1.21 13.90
CA LEU A 208 -10.23 -0.08 14.00
C LEU A 208 -11.32 -0.15 12.93
N SER A 209 -10.99 -0.58 11.72
CA SER A 209 -11.94 -0.79 10.63
C SER A 209 -13.04 -1.81 11.02
N ASN A 210 -12.70 -2.88 11.74
CA ASN A 210 -13.71 -3.85 12.21
C ASN A 210 -14.65 -3.23 13.25
N ILE A 211 -14.14 -2.36 14.14
CA ILE A 211 -14.95 -1.68 15.16
C ILE A 211 -15.88 -0.65 14.52
N THR A 212 -15.40 0.05 13.48
CA THR A 212 -16.18 1.09 12.77
C THR A 212 -17.08 0.54 11.67
N GLY A 213 -17.21 -0.78 11.57
CA GLY A 213 -18.02 -1.47 10.54
C GLY A 213 -19.51 -1.10 10.53
N GLU A 214 -20.03 -0.56 11.65
CA GLU A 214 -21.40 -0.05 11.77
C GLU A 214 -21.61 1.30 11.08
N LEU A 215 -20.54 2.02 10.74
CA LEU A 215 -20.64 3.29 10.01
C LEU A 215 -21.12 3.07 8.57
N PRO A 216 -21.80 4.07 7.97
CA PRO A 216 -22.14 4.02 6.54
C PRO A 216 -20.90 3.65 5.70
N ASN A 217 -21.06 2.72 4.75
CA ASN A 217 -19.96 2.14 3.97
C ASN A 217 -18.98 3.18 3.39
N MET A 218 -19.49 4.32 2.93
CA MET A 218 -18.66 5.39 2.36
C MET A 218 -17.75 6.01 3.42
N ILE A 219 -18.29 6.34 4.59
CA ILE A 219 -17.53 6.95 5.70
C ILE A 219 -16.49 5.97 6.21
N HIS A 220 -16.89 4.72 6.40
CA HIS A 220 -16.00 3.64 6.83
C HIS A 220 -14.80 3.48 5.87
N LYS A 221 -15.06 3.35 4.56
CA LYS A 221 -14.01 3.19 3.53
C LYS A 221 -13.13 4.43 3.40
N PHE A 222 -13.72 5.62 3.52
CA PHE A 222 -12.95 6.87 3.56
C PHE A 222 -11.99 6.88 4.75
N LEU A 223 -12.46 6.65 5.97
CA LEU A 223 -11.64 6.68 7.17
C LEU A 223 -10.51 5.64 7.11
N TYR A 224 -10.83 4.42 6.70
CA TYR A 224 -9.85 3.35 6.53
C TYR A 224 -8.75 3.74 5.54
N SER A 225 -9.14 4.17 4.33
CA SER A 225 -8.19 4.57 3.29
C SER A 225 -7.37 5.80 3.69
N PHE A 226 -8.01 6.78 4.33
CA PHE A 226 -7.34 7.99 4.80
C PHE A 226 -6.26 7.70 5.82
N LEU A 227 -6.55 6.92 6.85
CA LEU A 227 -5.58 6.53 7.88
C LEU A 227 -4.44 5.70 7.28
N LYS A 228 -4.76 4.77 6.36
CA LYS A 228 -3.79 3.96 5.64
C LYS A 228 -2.84 4.83 4.79
N ASN A 229 -3.38 5.84 4.09
CA ASN A 229 -2.58 6.76 3.28
C ASN A 229 -1.65 7.63 4.15
N ILE A 230 -2.13 8.15 5.27
CA ILE A 230 -1.35 8.97 6.20
C ILE A 230 -0.15 8.19 6.77
N THR A 231 -0.39 6.97 7.23
CA THR A 231 0.67 6.12 7.79
C THR A 231 1.65 5.66 6.71
N SER A 232 1.16 5.38 5.51
CA SER A 232 2.02 5.04 4.36
C SER A 232 2.86 6.24 3.90
N ALA A 233 2.31 7.45 3.90
CA ALA A 233 3.05 8.66 3.56
C ALA A 233 4.25 8.87 4.50
N TRP A 234 4.06 8.67 5.82
CA TRP A 234 5.18 8.71 6.76
C TRP A 234 6.26 7.66 6.43
N MET A 235 5.86 6.43 6.14
CA MET A 235 6.81 5.36 5.77
C MET A 235 7.56 5.70 4.48
N ILE A 236 6.89 6.25 3.46
CA ILE A 236 7.52 6.66 2.21
C ILE A 236 8.59 7.74 2.46
N ILE A 237 8.31 8.72 3.32
CA ILE A 237 9.27 9.76 3.70
C ILE A 237 10.46 9.15 4.45
N TYR A 238 10.22 8.19 5.35
CA TYR A 238 11.27 7.47 6.05
C TYR A 238 12.19 6.72 5.07
N LEU A 239 11.61 5.98 4.12
CA LEU A 239 12.36 5.26 3.09
C LEU A 239 13.19 6.21 2.21
N PHE A 240 12.64 7.37 1.87
CA PHE A 240 13.35 8.40 1.13
C PHE A 240 14.53 8.94 1.94
N ARG A 241 14.35 9.26 3.23
CA ARG A 241 15.44 9.73 4.10
C ARG A 241 16.52 8.67 4.29
N LEU A 242 16.13 7.43 4.50
CA LEU A 242 17.09 6.32 4.57
C LEU A 242 17.92 6.23 3.31
N PHE A 243 17.27 6.28 2.13
CA PHE A 243 17.94 6.24 0.84
C PHE A 243 18.91 7.41 0.60
N MET A 244 18.61 8.61 1.12
CA MET A 244 19.47 9.79 0.96
C MET A 244 20.74 9.72 1.77
N LEU A 245 20.81 8.84 2.76
CA LEU A 245 21.95 8.67 3.68
C LEU A 245 22.84 7.48 3.30
N THR A 246 22.42 6.69 2.31
CA THR A 246 23.15 5.53 1.75
C THR A 246 23.77 5.86 0.40
#